data_f65d5cec50c0c2dc3bb2f9919754b861
#
_entry.id   f65d5cec50c0c2dc3bb2f9919754b861
#
_cell.length_a   1.000
_cell.length_b   1.000
_cell.length_c   1.000
_cell.angle_alpha   90.00
_cell.angle_beta   90.00
_cell.angle_gamma   90.00
#
_symmetry.space_group_name_H-M   'P 1'
#
loop_
_entity.id
_entity.type
_entity.pdbx_description
1 polymer ?
#
loop_
_entity_poly.entity_id
_entity_poly.type
_entity_poly.pdbx_seq_one_letter_code
_entity_poly.pdbx_strand_id
1 'polypeptide(L)'
;MNFTKKHFFFLIVFLFFFSLFTHPAAVDENRPGLSLKETFNVYIRAIHNSDLKSLFTTVTDGHDLFFLTSTGKLIDSREGYYTFHEDWFKDAGWEMPVELLEVHEGKEYGYTVAKFHYKQKIPEGGTYNLDSFFTLIFHKEDGMWKVVGDVCTPIERYRTEDNPEIKYTSDQAYLLDMIKTRRTIRRFKPTPVPREHILKILDAARFAPTAGNQQPWKFLVIQDRARLDQLQKEAVSWYLERYKISRNPTEEQMSEARNRLEEVMKNVLSAPVYVAVLVDSQAQYPDYILYDGSLAAGNLMIAARALGYGTGFFTTFFPDEKMKEFFRIPEQYRLICFTPIGVPYEWPDTPPKKSLDELVIFERF
;
A
#
# COMPACT_ATOMS: atom_id res chain seq x y z
N MET A 1 7.59 66.84 13.96
CA MET A 1 7.15 65.98 15.09
C MET A 1 7.67 64.57 14.82
N ASN A 2 8.52 64.13 15.70
CA ASN A 2 9.30 62.92 15.70
C ASN A 2 8.49 61.66 15.39
N PHE A 3 9.05 60.75 14.53
CA PHE A 3 9.08 59.32 14.82
C PHE A 3 10.36 58.72 14.23
N THR A 4 11.13 58.26 15.17
CA THR A 4 12.46 57.67 15.10
C THR A 4 12.46 56.23 14.60
N LYS A 5 13.47 55.90 13.80
CA LYS A 5 14.35 54.70 13.82
C LYS A 5 13.83 53.46 14.55
N LYS A 6 13.53 52.40 13.78
CA LYS A 6 13.83 50.97 14.10
C LYS A 6 13.48 50.10 12.90
N HIS A 7 14.34 49.91 11.95
CA HIS A 7 14.34 48.78 10.98
C HIS A 7 15.66 48.81 10.23
N PHE A 8 16.72 48.48 10.94
CA PHE A 8 18.03 48.28 10.34
C PHE A 8 18.77 47.25 11.17
N PHE A 9 18.32 45.97 11.09
CA PHE A 9 19.10 44.85 11.62
C PHE A 9 18.46 43.52 11.18
N PHE A 10 18.38 43.28 9.86
CA PHE A 10 18.07 41.93 9.34
C PHE A 10 18.51 41.80 7.88
N LEU A 11 19.76 42.13 7.60
CA LEU A 11 20.31 41.91 6.25
C LEU A 11 21.83 41.79 6.30
N ILE A 12 22.39 40.87 7.07
CA ILE A 12 23.75 40.36 6.96
C ILE A 12 23.81 39.03 7.71
N VAL A 13 23.29 37.94 7.13
CA VAL A 13 23.63 36.52 7.45
C VAL A 13 23.38 35.60 6.23
N PHE A 14 23.30 36.12 5.01
CA PHE A 14 23.04 35.27 3.83
C PHE A 14 24.15 35.34 2.78
N LEU A 15 25.43 35.53 3.19
CA LEU A 15 26.54 35.58 2.26
C LEU A 15 27.83 34.98 2.84
N PHE A 16 27.75 33.75 3.43
CA PHE A 16 28.99 33.00 3.76
C PHE A 16 28.74 31.48 3.81
N PHE A 17 28.13 30.92 2.73
CA PHE A 17 28.10 29.44 2.57
C PHE A 17 28.22 29.04 1.09
N PHE A 18 29.06 29.74 0.34
CA PHE A 18 29.40 29.33 -1.04
C PHE A 18 30.89 29.45 -1.26
N SER A 19 31.69 28.66 -0.58
CA SER A 19 33.07 28.39 -0.96
C SER A 19 33.71 27.44 0.02
N LEU A 20 33.58 26.14 -0.21
CA LEU A 20 34.47 25.10 0.26
C LEU A 20 34.01 23.71 -0.30
N PHE A 21 33.81 23.66 -1.62
CA PHE A 21 33.93 22.41 -2.35
C PHE A 21 35.33 22.32 -2.94
N THR A 22 36.36 22.30 -2.10
CA THR A 22 37.62 21.68 -2.46
C THR A 22 37.39 20.19 -2.42
N HIS A 23 37.69 19.48 -3.50
CA HIS A 23 37.75 18.01 -3.51
C HIS A 23 38.58 17.55 -2.30
N PRO A 24 38.03 16.87 -1.32
CA PRO A 24 38.89 16.23 -0.34
C PRO A 24 39.55 15.05 -1.01
N ALA A 25 40.87 14.97 -0.83
CA ALA A 25 41.66 13.80 -1.18
C ALA A 25 40.89 12.53 -0.71
N ALA A 26 41.00 11.45 -1.50
CA ALA A 26 40.43 10.16 -1.16
C ALA A 26 40.79 9.82 0.28
N VAL A 27 39.83 9.92 1.17
CA VAL A 27 39.97 9.44 2.55
C VAL A 27 40.01 7.93 2.42
N ASP A 28 41.08 7.33 2.91
CA ASP A 28 41.24 5.89 3.01
C ASP A 28 40.08 5.38 3.92
N GLU A 29 39.02 4.85 3.31
CA GLU A 29 37.68 4.61 3.89
C GLU A 29 37.68 3.42 4.87
N ASN A 30 38.85 2.83 5.22
CA ASN A 30 38.95 1.64 6.03
C ASN A 30 40.00 1.78 7.17
N ARG A 31 40.01 2.92 7.86
CA ARG A 31 40.91 3.09 9.00
C ARG A 31 40.28 2.61 10.30
N PRO A 32 40.95 1.70 11.06
CA PRO A 32 40.63 1.48 12.47
C PRO A 32 40.71 2.82 13.20
N GLY A 33 39.64 3.23 13.91
CA GLY A 33 39.63 4.42 14.75
C GLY A 33 38.73 5.57 14.30
N LEU A 34 37.89 5.43 13.27
CA LEU A 34 36.85 6.42 13.02
C LEU A 34 35.87 6.47 14.21
N SER A 35 35.50 7.68 14.63
CA SER A 35 34.40 7.89 15.56
C SER A 35 33.07 7.45 14.91
N LEU A 36 32.05 7.20 15.70
CA LEU A 36 30.71 6.87 15.21
C LEU A 36 30.17 7.94 14.27
N LYS A 37 30.39 9.23 14.58
CA LYS A 37 30.01 10.34 13.72
C LYS A 37 30.72 10.33 12.37
N GLU A 38 31.98 10.00 12.33
CA GLU A 38 32.75 9.90 11.07
C GLU A 38 32.25 8.73 10.23
N THR A 39 31.96 7.57 10.86
CA THR A 39 31.35 6.41 10.18
C THR A 39 29.99 6.77 9.61
N PHE A 40 29.14 7.48 10.38
CA PHE A 40 27.87 8.00 9.85
C PHE A 40 28.08 8.87 8.60
N ASN A 41 29.06 9.76 8.62
CA ASN A 41 29.34 10.63 7.46
C ASN A 41 29.81 9.82 6.22
N VAL A 42 30.58 8.74 6.44
CA VAL A 42 30.96 7.82 5.35
C VAL A 42 29.73 7.14 4.79
N TYR A 43 28.84 6.62 5.65
CA TYR A 43 27.58 5.99 5.27
C TYR A 43 26.71 6.93 4.41
N ILE A 44 26.46 8.16 4.88
CA ILE A 44 25.61 9.13 4.16
C ILE A 44 26.24 9.54 2.82
N ARG A 45 27.55 9.71 2.78
CA ARG A 45 28.26 10.03 1.54
C ARG A 45 28.14 8.90 0.52
N ALA A 46 28.25 7.66 0.96
CA ALA A 46 28.06 6.48 0.12
C ALA A 46 26.65 6.42 -0.47
N ILE A 47 25.61 6.70 0.34
CA ILE A 47 24.23 6.83 -0.14
C ILE A 47 24.13 7.92 -1.22
N HIS A 48 24.60 9.15 -0.94
CA HIS A 48 24.50 10.27 -1.88
C HIS A 48 25.23 10.02 -3.22
N ASN A 49 26.29 9.24 -3.17
CA ASN A 49 27.08 8.89 -4.37
C ASN A 49 26.60 7.60 -5.04
N SER A 50 25.56 6.95 -4.53
CA SER A 50 25.09 5.62 -4.97
C SER A 50 26.24 4.59 -5.00
N ASP A 51 27.16 4.69 -4.03
CA ASP A 51 28.35 3.85 -3.91
C ASP A 51 28.12 2.68 -2.94
N LEU A 52 27.62 1.56 -3.48
CA LEU A 52 27.39 0.32 -2.72
C LEU A 52 28.67 -0.19 -2.05
N LYS A 53 29.83 -0.07 -2.69
CA LYS A 53 31.08 -0.58 -2.13
C LYS A 53 31.44 0.15 -0.84
N SER A 54 31.45 1.48 -0.87
CA SER A 54 31.70 2.31 0.32
C SER A 54 30.62 2.15 1.36
N LEU A 55 29.34 2.06 0.97
CA LEU A 55 28.24 1.81 1.89
C LEU A 55 28.47 0.53 2.71
N PHE A 56 28.82 -0.56 2.04
CA PHE A 56 29.01 -1.87 2.67
C PHE A 56 30.31 -2.01 3.48
N THR A 57 31.20 -1.02 3.43
CA THR A 57 32.30 -0.94 4.41
C THR A 57 31.84 -0.51 5.80
N THR A 58 30.69 0.20 5.87
CA THR A 58 30.11 0.71 7.13
C THR A 58 29.05 -0.20 7.72
N VAL A 59 28.63 -1.25 7.01
CA VAL A 59 27.58 -2.20 7.42
C VAL A 59 28.23 -3.47 7.95
N THR A 60 27.64 -4.06 8.98
CA THR A 60 28.12 -5.32 9.58
C THR A 60 28.18 -6.47 8.58
N ASP A 61 29.15 -7.36 8.75
CA ASP A 61 29.21 -8.65 8.06
C ASP A 61 28.46 -9.76 8.82
N GLY A 62 27.97 -9.44 10.03
CA GLY A 62 27.25 -10.36 10.92
C GLY A 62 25.80 -10.62 10.49
N HIS A 63 25.16 -11.53 11.26
CA HIS A 63 23.76 -11.95 10.97
C HIS A 63 22.69 -11.07 11.62
N ASP A 64 23.08 -10.08 12.45
CA ASP A 64 22.15 -9.29 13.25
C ASP A 64 21.70 -7.97 12.56
N LEU A 65 21.95 -7.84 11.25
CA LEU A 65 21.55 -6.67 10.50
C LEU A 65 20.02 -6.67 10.28
N PHE A 66 19.37 -5.57 10.63
CA PHE A 66 17.99 -5.34 10.28
C PHE A 66 17.78 -3.93 9.71
N PHE A 67 16.81 -3.82 8.80
CA PHE A 67 16.38 -2.57 8.20
C PHE A 67 14.87 -2.48 8.17
N LEU A 68 14.31 -1.51 8.87
CA LEU A 68 12.90 -1.18 8.82
C LEU A 68 12.70 -0.01 7.85
N THR A 69 12.20 -0.32 6.67
CA THR A 69 12.00 0.67 5.61
C THR A 69 10.92 1.70 5.97
N SER A 70 10.90 2.82 5.27
CA SER A 70 9.85 3.84 5.42
C SER A 70 8.42 3.32 5.13
N THR A 71 8.28 2.19 4.44
CA THR A 71 6.98 1.54 4.16
C THR A 71 6.59 0.50 5.20
N GLY A 72 7.39 0.32 6.26
CA GLY A 72 7.18 -0.68 7.31
C GLY A 72 7.60 -2.10 6.93
N LYS A 73 8.32 -2.30 5.82
CA LYS A 73 8.90 -3.60 5.47
C LYS A 73 10.16 -3.83 6.31
N LEU A 74 10.23 -4.99 6.97
CA LEU A 74 11.44 -5.45 7.62
C LEU A 74 12.31 -6.24 6.65
N ILE A 75 13.59 -5.90 6.56
CA ILE A 75 14.65 -6.62 5.87
C ILE A 75 15.64 -7.02 6.96
N ASP A 76 15.84 -8.32 7.14
CA ASP A 76 16.62 -8.91 8.25
C ASP A 76 17.85 -9.68 7.77
N SER A 77 18.38 -9.32 6.61
CA SER A 77 19.58 -9.93 6.06
C SER A 77 20.45 -8.93 5.31
N ARG A 78 21.76 -9.16 5.34
CA ARG A 78 22.73 -8.37 4.58
C ARG A 78 22.49 -8.43 3.07
N GLU A 79 22.09 -9.59 2.55
CA GLU A 79 21.75 -9.77 1.13
C GLU A 79 20.52 -8.93 0.75
N GLY A 80 19.47 -8.99 1.58
CA GLY A 80 18.27 -8.18 1.37
C GLY A 80 18.55 -6.67 1.45
N TYR A 81 19.43 -6.27 2.37
CA TYR A 81 19.88 -4.88 2.50
C TYR A 81 20.69 -4.43 1.27
N TYR A 82 21.56 -5.31 0.75
CA TYR A 82 22.31 -5.07 -0.48
C TYR A 82 21.37 -4.88 -1.68
N THR A 83 20.47 -5.84 -1.90
CA THR A 83 19.53 -5.81 -3.02
C THR A 83 18.65 -4.58 -2.98
N PHE A 84 18.18 -4.18 -1.79
CA PHE A 84 17.38 -2.97 -1.64
C PHE A 84 18.16 -1.71 -2.11
N HIS A 85 19.40 -1.54 -1.68
CA HIS A 85 20.19 -0.38 -2.05
C HIS A 85 20.68 -0.44 -3.51
N GLU A 86 21.00 -1.64 -4.01
CA GLU A 86 21.34 -1.83 -5.42
C GLU A 86 20.17 -1.42 -6.33
N ASP A 87 18.95 -1.79 -6.01
CA ASP A 87 17.77 -1.41 -6.79
C ASP A 87 17.48 0.08 -6.64
N TRP A 88 17.54 0.61 -5.43
CA TRP A 88 17.33 2.04 -5.20
C TRP A 88 18.35 2.91 -5.93
N PHE A 89 19.62 2.53 -5.96
CA PHE A 89 20.68 3.28 -6.62
C PHE A 89 20.60 3.26 -8.16
N LYS A 90 19.81 2.34 -8.74
CA LYS A 90 19.49 2.35 -10.19
C LYS A 90 18.53 3.47 -10.57
N ASP A 91 17.73 3.93 -9.60
CA ASP A 91 16.82 5.05 -9.83
C ASP A 91 17.61 6.35 -9.94
N ALA A 92 17.38 7.09 -11.02
CA ALA A 92 18.02 8.38 -11.24
C ALA A 92 17.14 9.55 -10.77
N GLY A 93 17.78 10.65 -10.38
CA GLY A 93 17.09 11.93 -10.16
C GLY A 93 16.38 12.07 -8.83
N TRP A 94 16.77 11.31 -7.80
CA TRP A 94 16.41 11.57 -6.42
C TRP A 94 17.44 12.45 -5.70
N GLU A 95 16.98 13.14 -4.68
CA GLU A 95 17.77 13.94 -3.75
C GLU A 95 17.38 13.54 -2.33
N MET A 96 18.33 13.49 -1.40
CA MET A 96 18.08 13.16 0.00
C MET A 96 19.01 13.97 0.94
N PRO A 97 18.80 15.28 1.10
CA PRO A 97 19.51 16.04 2.12
C PRO A 97 19.24 15.47 3.51
N VAL A 98 20.30 15.32 4.30
CA VAL A 98 20.30 14.68 5.62
C VAL A 98 20.82 15.67 6.66
N GLU A 99 20.09 15.81 7.76
CA GLU A 99 20.45 16.58 8.94
C GLU A 99 20.71 15.63 10.12
N LEU A 100 21.93 15.58 10.61
CA LEU A 100 22.29 14.80 11.80
C LEU A 100 21.83 15.55 13.06
N LEU A 101 20.92 14.94 13.83
CA LEU A 101 20.33 15.56 15.02
C LEU A 101 21.03 15.14 16.29
N GLU A 102 21.34 13.84 16.43
CA GLU A 102 21.92 13.28 17.64
C GLU A 102 22.93 12.19 17.31
N VAL A 103 23.98 12.11 18.14
CA VAL A 103 24.99 11.04 18.13
C VAL A 103 25.22 10.59 19.56
N HIS A 104 25.01 9.31 19.80
CA HIS A 104 25.39 8.66 21.06
C HIS A 104 26.42 7.57 20.80
N GLU A 105 27.65 7.79 21.28
CA GLU A 105 28.75 6.84 21.13
C GLU A 105 29.02 6.16 22.48
N GLY A 106 28.59 4.90 22.59
CA GLY A 106 28.89 4.05 23.75
C GLY A 106 30.20 3.29 23.61
N LYS A 107 30.44 2.29 24.45
CA LYS A 107 31.67 1.46 24.38
C LYS A 107 31.60 0.43 23.26
N GLU A 108 30.48 -0.28 23.12
CA GLU A 108 30.27 -1.36 22.16
C GLU A 108 29.13 -1.04 21.20
N TYR A 109 28.10 -0.31 21.65
CA TYR A 109 26.96 0.12 20.86
C TYR A 109 26.83 1.63 20.87
N GLY A 110 26.34 2.16 19.79
CA GLY A 110 25.99 3.57 19.65
C GLY A 110 24.85 3.75 18.64
N TYR A 111 24.33 4.96 18.55
CA TYR A 111 23.31 5.28 17.57
C TYR A 111 23.44 6.71 17.07
N THR A 112 22.86 6.95 15.89
CA THR A 112 22.61 8.29 15.38
C THR A 112 21.14 8.46 15.08
N VAL A 113 20.63 9.67 15.34
CA VAL A 113 19.30 10.08 14.88
C VAL A 113 19.51 11.20 13.87
N ALA A 114 18.94 11.05 12.70
CA ALA A 114 18.98 12.04 11.65
C ALA A 114 17.60 12.25 11.03
N LYS A 115 17.41 13.39 10.43
CA LYS A 115 16.25 13.72 9.61
C LYS A 115 16.68 13.80 8.15
N PHE A 116 15.87 13.27 7.24
CA PHE A 116 16.09 13.45 5.81
C PHE A 116 14.82 13.91 5.11
N HIS A 117 15.04 14.58 3.98
CA HIS A 117 14.01 14.93 3.01
C HIS A 117 14.33 14.25 1.69
N TYR A 118 13.62 13.17 1.39
CA TYR A 118 13.77 12.46 0.11
C TYR A 118 12.85 13.08 -0.94
N LYS A 119 13.41 13.24 -2.13
CA LYS A 119 12.74 13.85 -3.26
C LYS A 119 13.05 13.06 -4.52
N GLN A 120 12.04 12.68 -5.28
CA GLN A 120 12.21 11.94 -6.54
C GLN A 120 11.19 12.39 -7.57
N LYS A 121 11.65 12.67 -8.79
CA LYS A 121 10.75 12.91 -9.92
C LYS A 121 10.03 11.62 -10.29
N ILE A 122 8.74 11.73 -10.60
CA ILE A 122 7.90 10.61 -10.98
C ILE A 122 7.75 10.62 -12.50
N PRO A 123 7.88 9.46 -13.20
CA PRO A 123 7.73 9.38 -14.66
C PRO A 123 6.40 9.93 -15.18
N GLU A 124 5.33 9.78 -14.41
CA GLU A 124 3.98 10.25 -14.74
C GLU A 124 3.76 11.74 -14.45
N GLY A 125 4.79 12.47 -14.04
CA GLY A 125 4.77 13.88 -13.66
C GLY A 125 4.71 14.12 -12.15
N GLY A 126 5.22 15.29 -11.73
CA GLY A 126 5.30 15.68 -10.33
C GLY A 126 6.52 15.12 -9.60
N THR A 127 6.55 15.32 -8.29
CA THR A 127 7.64 14.91 -7.41
C THR A 127 7.09 14.17 -6.18
N TYR A 128 7.62 12.99 -5.91
CA TYR A 128 7.42 12.31 -4.63
C TYR A 128 8.35 12.91 -3.59
N ASN A 129 7.82 13.17 -2.40
CA ASN A 129 8.56 13.71 -1.27
C ASN A 129 8.30 12.84 -0.03
N LEU A 130 9.34 12.64 0.78
CA LEU A 130 9.26 11.93 2.05
C LEU A 130 10.12 12.66 3.08
N ASP A 131 9.50 13.21 4.09
CA ASP A 131 10.16 13.64 5.32
C ASP A 131 10.20 12.48 6.31
N SER A 132 11.37 12.14 6.80
CA SER A 132 11.54 11.02 7.72
C SER A 132 12.65 11.27 8.72
N PHE A 133 12.48 10.76 9.92
CA PHE A 133 13.63 10.43 10.77
C PHE A 133 14.19 9.08 10.36
N PHE A 134 15.48 8.90 10.56
CA PHE A 134 16.06 7.57 10.58
C PHE A 134 17.08 7.46 11.70
N THR A 135 17.14 6.26 12.27
CA THR A 135 18.05 5.92 13.36
C THR A 135 18.95 4.80 12.87
N LEU A 136 20.25 5.07 12.82
CA LEU A 136 21.23 4.03 12.60
C LEU A 136 21.74 3.55 13.96
N ILE A 137 21.74 2.24 14.16
CA ILE A 137 22.29 1.57 15.32
C ILE A 137 23.62 0.95 14.90
N PHE A 138 24.64 1.21 15.67
CA PHE A 138 26.00 0.76 15.40
C PHE A 138 26.50 -0.18 16.49
N HIS A 139 27.26 -1.18 16.07
CA HIS A 139 28.04 -2.05 16.92
C HIS A 139 29.52 -1.90 16.58
N LYS A 140 30.40 -1.99 17.58
CA LYS A 140 31.84 -1.87 17.39
C LYS A 140 32.46 -3.24 17.15
N GLU A 141 32.85 -3.50 15.90
CA GLU A 141 33.44 -4.75 15.43
C GLU A 141 34.91 -4.51 15.08
N ASP A 142 35.85 -5.23 15.73
CA ASP A 142 37.31 -5.10 15.54
C ASP A 142 37.79 -3.63 15.56
N GLY A 143 37.23 -2.83 16.47
CA GLY A 143 37.58 -1.42 16.65
C GLY A 143 36.92 -0.46 15.64
N MET A 144 36.07 -0.95 14.75
CA MET A 144 35.33 -0.16 13.74
C MET A 144 33.84 -0.13 14.07
N TRP A 145 33.20 1.01 13.88
CA TRP A 145 31.74 1.12 13.99
C TRP A 145 31.06 0.57 12.74
N LYS A 146 30.13 -0.36 12.92
CA LYS A 146 29.34 -0.99 11.84
C LYS A 146 27.85 -0.82 12.10
N VAL A 147 27.10 -0.47 11.07
CA VAL A 147 25.64 -0.42 11.12
C VAL A 147 25.09 -1.84 11.28
N VAL A 148 24.33 -2.06 12.34
CA VAL A 148 23.60 -3.31 12.62
C VAL A 148 22.09 -3.09 12.55
N GLY A 149 21.63 -1.86 12.62
CA GLY A 149 20.20 -1.53 12.48
C GLY A 149 19.99 -0.21 11.76
N ASP A 150 19.01 -0.18 10.88
CA ASP A 150 18.55 1.00 10.17
C ASP A 150 17.03 1.08 10.29
N VAL A 151 16.52 2.15 10.88
CA VAL A 151 15.09 2.33 11.19
C VAL A 151 14.60 3.64 10.60
N CYS A 152 13.79 3.57 9.56
CA CYS A 152 13.11 4.73 9.01
C CYS A 152 11.76 4.96 9.70
N THR A 153 11.55 6.18 10.20
CA THR A 153 10.30 6.63 10.82
C THR A 153 9.73 7.80 10.02
N PRO A 154 8.80 7.55 9.09
CA PRO A 154 8.22 8.61 8.27
C PRO A 154 7.51 9.66 9.12
N ILE A 155 7.74 10.93 8.80
CA ILE A 155 7.04 12.09 9.38
C ILE A 155 5.89 12.47 8.44
N GLU A 156 6.22 12.65 7.16
CA GLU A 156 5.27 13.07 6.14
C GLU A 156 5.65 12.48 4.78
N ARG A 157 4.65 12.11 3.99
CA ARG A 157 4.79 11.75 2.58
C ARG A 157 3.82 12.58 1.77
N TYR A 158 4.31 13.21 0.71
CA TYR A 158 3.45 14.01 -0.15
C TYR A 158 3.96 14.01 -1.59
N ARG A 159 3.06 14.24 -2.52
CA ARG A 159 3.41 14.49 -3.91
C ARG A 159 3.23 15.98 -4.18
N THR A 160 4.19 16.57 -4.88
CA THR A 160 4.00 17.86 -5.53
C THR A 160 3.81 17.57 -7.01
N GLU A 161 2.70 18.02 -7.56
CA GLU A 161 2.54 18.10 -9.00
C GLU A 161 3.34 19.27 -9.57
N ASP A 162 3.32 19.46 -10.88
CA ASP A 162 3.97 20.63 -11.51
C ASP A 162 3.42 21.98 -11.00
N ASN A 163 2.28 21.95 -10.30
CA ASN A 163 1.76 23.08 -9.53
C ASN A 163 2.24 22.98 -8.07
N PRO A 164 3.19 23.82 -7.61
CA PRO A 164 3.74 23.78 -6.25
C PRO A 164 2.73 24.12 -5.15
N GLU A 165 1.53 24.61 -5.51
CA GLU A 165 0.45 24.89 -4.56
C GLU A 165 -0.34 23.62 -4.16
N ILE A 166 -0.24 22.52 -4.92
CA ILE A 166 -0.93 21.27 -4.62
C ILE A 166 0.02 20.36 -3.85
N LYS A 167 -0.07 20.38 -2.53
CA LYS A 167 0.63 19.43 -1.65
C LYS A 167 -0.35 18.38 -1.15
N TYR A 168 0.01 17.11 -1.32
CA TYR A 168 -0.72 16.01 -0.69
C TYR A 168 -0.07 15.68 0.65
N THR A 169 -0.86 15.64 1.72
CA THR A 169 -0.40 15.11 3.00
C THR A 169 -0.12 13.61 2.88
N SER A 170 0.64 13.05 3.84
CA SER A 170 0.89 11.60 3.92
C SER A 170 -0.40 10.79 3.84
N ASP A 171 -1.45 11.24 4.51
CA ASP A 171 -2.75 10.55 4.56
C ASP A 171 -3.47 10.60 3.20
N GLN A 172 -3.40 11.71 2.50
CA GLN A 172 -3.97 11.85 1.15
C GLN A 172 -3.22 10.97 0.14
N ALA A 173 -1.88 10.96 0.17
CA ALA A 173 -1.07 10.08 -0.66
C ALA A 173 -1.36 8.60 -0.37
N TYR A 174 -1.50 8.24 0.91
CA TYR A 174 -1.85 6.89 1.35
C TYR A 174 -3.23 6.46 0.82
N LEU A 175 -4.24 7.34 0.89
CA LEU A 175 -5.58 7.05 0.37
C LEU A 175 -5.55 6.78 -1.15
N LEU A 176 -4.86 7.62 -1.92
CA LEU A 176 -4.72 7.43 -3.37
C LEU A 176 -3.98 6.13 -3.70
N ASP A 177 -2.97 5.77 -2.92
CA ASP A 177 -2.23 4.53 -3.06
C ASP A 177 -3.13 3.31 -2.75
N MET A 178 -3.94 3.36 -1.70
CA MET A 178 -4.92 2.31 -1.39
C MET A 178 -5.89 2.07 -2.54
N ILE A 179 -6.38 3.13 -3.18
CA ILE A 179 -7.25 3.04 -4.36
C ILE A 179 -6.52 2.36 -5.53
N LYS A 180 -5.28 2.78 -5.81
CA LYS A 180 -4.47 2.27 -6.93
C LYS A 180 -3.99 0.83 -6.72
N THR A 181 -3.71 0.45 -5.47
CA THR A 181 -3.14 -0.87 -5.09
C THR A 181 -4.17 -1.90 -4.68
N ARG A 182 -5.46 -1.54 -4.60
CA ARG A 182 -6.53 -2.51 -4.39
C ARG A 182 -6.57 -3.53 -5.55
N ARG A 183 -6.67 -4.81 -5.21
CA ARG A 183 -6.71 -5.93 -6.18
C ARG A 183 -7.92 -6.82 -5.91
N THR A 184 -8.34 -7.55 -6.93
CA THR A 184 -9.27 -8.66 -6.78
C THR A 184 -8.51 -9.87 -6.28
N ILE A 185 -8.79 -10.26 -5.04
CA ILE A 185 -8.17 -11.41 -4.39
C ILE A 185 -9.11 -12.61 -4.52
N ARG A 186 -8.53 -13.79 -4.82
CA ARG A 186 -9.27 -15.05 -5.00
C ARG A 186 -8.75 -16.18 -4.12
N ARG A 187 -7.63 -15.97 -3.39
CA ARG A 187 -7.04 -16.93 -2.46
C ARG A 187 -6.74 -16.25 -1.14
N PHE A 188 -7.26 -16.81 -0.07
CA PHE A 188 -7.18 -16.20 1.25
C PHE A 188 -6.60 -17.18 2.26
N LYS A 189 -5.82 -16.65 3.19
CA LYS A 189 -5.37 -17.38 4.37
C LYS A 189 -6.58 -17.66 5.28
N PRO A 190 -6.58 -18.78 6.03
CA PRO A 190 -7.68 -19.11 6.94
C PRO A 190 -7.69 -18.24 8.21
N THR A 191 -7.01 -17.12 8.20
CA THR A 191 -6.91 -16.19 9.33
C THR A 191 -8.26 -15.54 9.60
N PRO A 192 -8.83 -15.65 10.80
CA PRO A 192 -10.10 -15.02 11.13
C PRO A 192 -10.05 -13.49 10.97
N VAL A 193 -11.17 -12.91 10.56
CA VAL A 193 -11.37 -11.46 10.53
C VAL A 193 -12.17 -11.06 11.77
N PRO A 194 -11.62 -10.20 12.65
CA PRO A 194 -12.32 -9.74 13.84
C PRO A 194 -13.65 -9.04 13.48
N ARG A 195 -14.70 -9.29 14.25
CA ARG A 195 -16.01 -8.65 14.06
C ARG A 195 -15.91 -7.11 14.03
N GLU A 196 -15.05 -6.55 14.85
CA GLU A 196 -14.77 -5.11 14.89
C GLU A 196 -14.28 -4.57 13.54
N HIS A 197 -13.37 -5.30 12.86
CA HIS A 197 -12.89 -4.90 11.55
C HIS A 197 -13.97 -5.00 10.48
N ILE A 198 -14.81 -6.04 10.54
CA ILE A 198 -15.97 -6.16 9.64
C ILE A 198 -16.89 -4.95 9.80
N LEU A 199 -17.20 -4.57 11.04
CA LEU A 199 -18.05 -3.43 11.31
C LEU A 199 -17.43 -2.10 10.86
N LYS A 200 -16.11 -1.89 11.04
CA LYS A 200 -15.40 -0.72 10.51
C LYS A 200 -15.47 -0.63 8.98
N ILE A 201 -15.33 -1.75 8.30
CA ILE A 201 -15.42 -1.83 6.83
C ILE A 201 -16.83 -1.48 6.36
N LEU A 202 -17.86 -2.03 7.01
CA LEU A 202 -19.26 -1.79 6.66
C LEU A 202 -19.70 -0.37 7.05
N ASP A 203 -19.14 0.18 8.13
CA ASP A 203 -19.35 1.58 8.50
C ASP A 203 -18.84 2.52 7.41
N ALA A 204 -17.63 2.31 6.89
CA ALA A 204 -17.13 3.08 5.76
C ALA A 204 -17.97 2.90 4.48
N ALA A 205 -18.49 1.69 4.24
CA ALA A 205 -19.33 1.40 3.08
C ALA A 205 -20.61 2.26 3.04
N ARG A 206 -21.26 2.44 4.19
CA ARG A 206 -22.50 3.22 4.29
C ARG A 206 -22.35 4.74 4.08
N PHE A 207 -21.12 5.25 3.97
CA PHE A 207 -20.83 6.64 3.59
C PHE A 207 -20.70 6.85 2.08
N ALA A 208 -21.04 5.85 1.27
CA ALA A 208 -21.12 6.04 -0.18
C ALA A 208 -22.21 7.07 -0.53
N PRO A 209 -22.03 7.87 -1.58
CA PRO A 209 -23.08 8.75 -2.07
C PRO A 209 -24.26 7.93 -2.60
N THR A 210 -25.48 8.44 -2.42
CA THR A 210 -26.72 7.83 -2.94
C THR A 210 -27.69 8.88 -3.47
N ALA A 211 -28.53 8.48 -4.40
CA ALA A 211 -29.59 9.35 -4.91
C ALA A 211 -30.52 9.79 -3.76
N GLY A 212 -30.65 11.11 -3.57
CA GLY A 212 -31.48 11.68 -2.52
C GLY A 212 -31.21 11.18 -1.10
N ASN A 213 -29.99 10.69 -0.84
CA ASN A 213 -29.62 10.06 0.45
C ASN A 213 -30.51 8.87 0.84
N GLN A 214 -31.03 8.13 -0.14
CA GLN A 214 -31.97 7.02 0.09
C GLN A 214 -31.37 5.79 0.77
N GLN A 215 -30.04 5.58 0.71
CA GLN A 215 -29.27 4.53 1.37
C GLN A 215 -29.93 3.13 1.22
N PRO A 216 -30.11 2.63 -0.01
CA PRO A 216 -30.93 1.46 -0.29
C PRO A 216 -30.27 0.14 0.07
N TRP A 217 -29.01 0.17 0.53
CA TRP A 217 -28.19 -1.01 0.75
C TRP A 217 -28.54 -1.77 2.03
N LYS A 218 -28.33 -3.08 1.94
CA LYS A 218 -28.21 -4.01 3.08
C LYS A 218 -26.94 -4.84 2.87
N PHE A 219 -26.27 -5.17 3.98
CA PHE A 219 -25.07 -5.98 3.98
C PHE A 219 -25.36 -7.29 4.72
N LEU A 220 -25.44 -8.40 4.00
CA LEU A 220 -25.54 -9.72 4.60
C LEU A 220 -24.15 -10.31 4.79
N VAL A 221 -23.74 -10.47 6.04
CA VAL A 221 -22.41 -11.00 6.41
C VAL A 221 -22.51 -12.50 6.68
N ILE A 222 -21.65 -13.27 6.02
CA ILE A 222 -21.57 -14.74 6.13
C ILE A 222 -20.19 -15.12 6.66
N GLN A 223 -20.13 -15.78 7.81
CA GLN A 223 -18.91 -16.29 8.46
C GLN A 223 -19.01 -17.80 8.76
N ASP A 224 -20.18 -18.39 8.62
CA ASP A 224 -20.40 -19.82 8.84
C ASP A 224 -19.73 -20.62 7.72
N ARG A 225 -18.67 -21.34 8.06
CA ARG A 225 -17.91 -22.15 7.11
C ARG A 225 -18.77 -23.26 6.50
N ALA A 226 -19.61 -23.90 7.27
CA ALA A 226 -20.48 -24.96 6.77
C ALA A 226 -21.46 -24.42 5.71
N ARG A 227 -21.98 -23.20 5.94
CA ARG A 227 -22.84 -22.51 4.98
C ARG A 227 -22.10 -22.15 3.69
N LEU A 228 -20.84 -21.72 3.81
CA LEU A 228 -20.01 -21.40 2.65
C LEU A 228 -19.60 -22.66 1.88
N ASP A 229 -19.35 -23.79 2.55
CA ASP A 229 -19.08 -25.08 1.92
C ASP A 229 -20.32 -25.64 1.19
N GLN A 230 -21.51 -25.41 1.74
CA GLN A 230 -22.76 -25.72 1.04
C GLN A 230 -22.93 -24.82 -0.19
N LEU A 231 -22.71 -23.51 -0.06
CA LEU A 231 -22.77 -22.57 -1.18
C LEU A 231 -21.82 -22.96 -2.30
N GLN A 232 -20.63 -23.45 -1.95
CA GLN A 232 -19.64 -23.89 -2.94
C GLN A 232 -20.21 -25.01 -3.83
N LYS A 233 -20.86 -26.00 -3.24
CA LYS A 233 -21.48 -27.12 -3.96
C LYS A 233 -22.64 -26.65 -4.84
N GLU A 234 -23.48 -25.79 -4.30
CA GLU A 234 -24.60 -25.22 -5.05
C GLU A 234 -24.14 -24.35 -6.23
N ALA A 235 -23.15 -23.49 -6.04
CA ALA A 235 -22.60 -22.63 -7.11
C ALA A 235 -21.99 -23.46 -8.27
N VAL A 236 -21.34 -24.57 -7.95
CA VAL A 236 -20.90 -25.55 -8.97
C VAL A 236 -22.08 -26.12 -9.73
N SER A 237 -23.12 -26.55 -9.03
CA SER A 237 -24.33 -27.11 -9.64
C SER A 237 -25.04 -26.09 -10.54
N TRP A 238 -25.26 -24.87 -10.08
CA TRP A 238 -25.89 -23.79 -10.85
C TRP A 238 -25.13 -23.45 -12.13
N TYR A 239 -23.80 -23.42 -12.05
CA TYR A 239 -22.99 -23.15 -13.22
C TYR A 239 -23.07 -24.30 -14.25
N LEU A 240 -23.01 -25.54 -13.78
CA LEU A 240 -23.07 -26.71 -14.66
C LEU A 240 -24.44 -26.85 -15.35
N GLU A 241 -25.54 -26.54 -14.67
CA GLU A 241 -26.86 -26.46 -15.28
C GLU A 241 -26.86 -25.46 -16.47
N ARG A 242 -26.39 -24.25 -16.22
CA ARG A 242 -26.30 -23.23 -17.25
C ARG A 242 -25.37 -23.62 -18.39
N TYR A 243 -24.24 -24.24 -18.08
CA TYR A 243 -23.27 -24.74 -19.07
C TYR A 243 -23.89 -25.82 -19.95
N LYS A 244 -24.62 -26.77 -19.36
CA LYS A 244 -25.34 -27.83 -20.09
C LYS A 244 -26.36 -27.24 -21.08
N ILE A 245 -27.16 -26.27 -20.64
CA ILE A 245 -28.18 -25.63 -21.47
C ILE A 245 -27.54 -24.82 -22.63
N SER A 246 -26.47 -24.09 -22.36
CA SER A 246 -25.90 -23.15 -23.32
C SER A 246 -24.93 -23.80 -24.33
N ARG A 247 -24.35 -24.97 -24.01
CA ARG A 247 -23.26 -25.58 -24.82
C ARG A 247 -23.57 -26.99 -25.30
N ASN A 248 -24.59 -27.64 -24.76
CA ASN A 248 -24.91 -29.05 -25.04
C ASN A 248 -23.66 -29.97 -25.02
N PRO A 249 -22.87 -29.98 -23.94
CA PRO A 249 -21.58 -30.65 -23.85
C PRO A 249 -21.73 -32.16 -23.78
N THR A 250 -20.66 -32.88 -24.16
CA THR A 250 -20.56 -34.35 -23.92
C THR A 250 -20.38 -34.62 -22.41
N GLU A 251 -20.54 -35.88 -22.00
CA GLU A 251 -20.31 -36.29 -20.60
C GLU A 251 -18.86 -36.03 -20.15
N GLU A 252 -17.87 -36.26 -21.02
CA GLU A 252 -16.47 -35.97 -20.76
C GLU A 252 -16.25 -34.47 -20.51
N GLN A 253 -16.78 -33.59 -21.38
CA GLN A 253 -16.74 -32.16 -21.24
C GLN A 253 -17.44 -31.66 -19.96
N MET A 254 -18.53 -32.32 -19.56
CA MET A 254 -19.22 -32.05 -18.31
C MET A 254 -18.36 -32.41 -17.10
N SER A 255 -17.66 -33.55 -17.15
CA SER A 255 -16.76 -33.99 -16.08
C SER A 255 -15.56 -33.06 -15.92
N GLU A 256 -14.93 -32.70 -17.03
CA GLU A 256 -13.83 -31.71 -17.03
C GLU A 256 -14.28 -30.35 -16.49
N ALA A 257 -15.44 -29.85 -16.95
CA ALA A 257 -16.00 -28.59 -16.47
C ALA A 257 -16.27 -28.63 -14.97
N ARG A 258 -16.80 -29.74 -14.45
CA ARG A 258 -17.03 -29.95 -13.01
C ARG A 258 -15.72 -29.87 -12.23
N ASN A 259 -14.71 -30.67 -12.58
CA ASN A 259 -13.43 -30.70 -11.87
C ASN A 259 -12.77 -29.32 -11.81
N ARG A 260 -12.72 -28.63 -12.95
CA ARG A 260 -12.18 -27.29 -13.06
C ARG A 260 -12.95 -26.28 -12.19
N LEU A 261 -14.28 -26.39 -12.20
CA LEU A 261 -15.13 -25.46 -11.46
C LEU A 261 -15.06 -25.68 -9.94
N GLU A 262 -14.96 -26.93 -9.49
CA GLU A 262 -14.78 -27.27 -8.06
C GLU A 262 -13.48 -26.67 -7.54
N GLU A 263 -12.37 -26.73 -8.30
CA GLU A 263 -11.11 -26.10 -7.93
C GLU A 263 -11.22 -24.55 -7.90
N VAL A 264 -11.86 -23.95 -8.90
CA VAL A 264 -12.11 -22.50 -8.95
C VAL A 264 -12.94 -22.06 -7.74
N MET A 265 -14.03 -22.77 -7.44
CA MET A 265 -14.92 -22.43 -6.32
C MET A 265 -14.24 -22.62 -4.96
N LYS A 266 -13.38 -23.62 -4.81
CA LYS A 266 -12.55 -23.80 -3.61
C LYS A 266 -11.69 -22.58 -3.33
N ASN A 267 -11.13 -21.96 -4.36
CA ASN A 267 -10.35 -20.74 -4.25
C ASN A 267 -11.24 -19.51 -4.02
N VAL A 268 -12.29 -19.34 -4.82
CA VAL A 268 -13.23 -18.21 -4.76
C VAL A 268 -13.95 -18.12 -3.42
N LEU A 269 -14.23 -19.27 -2.77
CA LEU A 269 -14.90 -19.35 -1.45
C LEU A 269 -13.92 -19.70 -0.31
N SER A 270 -12.64 -19.38 -0.44
CA SER A 270 -11.61 -19.64 0.58
C SER A 270 -11.55 -18.58 1.72
N ALA A 271 -12.16 -17.42 1.55
CA ALA A 271 -12.14 -16.37 2.57
C ALA A 271 -12.93 -16.76 3.83
N PRO A 272 -12.53 -16.27 5.02
CA PRO A 272 -13.26 -16.50 6.26
C PRO A 272 -14.57 -15.72 6.36
N VAL A 273 -14.73 -14.65 5.58
CA VAL A 273 -15.92 -13.78 5.62
C VAL A 273 -16.34 -13.43 4.20
N TYR A 274 -17.66 -13.41 3.97
CA TYR A 274 -18.27 -12.89 2.75
C TYR A 274 -19.36 -11.90 3.09
N VAL A 275 -19.52 -10.90 2.24
CA VAL A 275 -20.60 -9.92 2.33
C VAL A 275 -21.38 -9.92 1.01
N ALA A 276 -22.66 -10.22 1.09
CA ALA A 276 -23.58 -9.92 0.00
C ALA A 276 -24.00 -8.44 0.12
N VAL A 277 -23.64 -7.64 -0.85
CA VAL A 277 -24.10 -6.25 -0.96
C VAL A 277 -25.43 -6.27 -1.70
N LEU A 278 -26.48 -5.89 -1.02
CA LEU A 278 -27.86 -5.91 -1.50
C LEU A 278 -28.39 -4.50 -1.59
N VAL A 279 -29.36 -4.26 -2.49
CA VAL A 279 -30.09 -2.99 -2.60
C VAL A 279 -31.57 -3.23 -2.65
N ASP A 280 -32.35 -2.36 -2.01
CA ASP A 280 -33.80 -2.41 -1.97
C ASP A 280 -34.37 -1.83 -3.29
N SER A 281 -35.06 -2.65 -4.08
CA SER A 281 -35.73 -2.23 -5.32
C SER A 281 -36.95 -1.36 -5.09
N GLN A 282 -37.45 -1.27 -3.86
CA GLN A 282 -38.56 -0.42 -3.44
C GLN A 282 -38.10 0.94 -2.87
N ALA A 283 -36.83 1.26 -2.99
CA ALA A 283 -36.27 2.54 -2.58
C ALA A 283 -36.90 3.71 -3.36
N GLN A 284 -36.81 4.93 -2.84
CA GLN A 284 -37.44 6.12 -3.40
C GLN A 284 -37.02 6.41 -4.85
N TYR A 285 -35.79 6.09 -5.22
CA TYR A 285 -35.22 6.29 -6.54
C TYR A 285 -34.70 4.96 -7.12
N PRO A 286 -35.58 4.07 -7.59
CA PRO A 286 -35.23 2.70 -7.97
C PRO A 286 -34.26 2.63 -9.16
N ASP A 287 -34.23 3.61 -10.04
CA ASP A 287 -33.32 3.65 -11.22
C ASP A 287 -31.87 3.83 -10.81
N TYR A 288 -31.59 4.31 -9.60
CA TYR A 288 -30.25 4.60 -9.10
C TYR A 288 -29.66 3.53 -8.17
N ILE A 289 -30.45 2.55 -7.73
CA ILE A 289 -30.03 1.57 -6.73
C ILE A 289 -28.78 0.78 -7.12
N LEU A 290 -28.58 0.51 -8.41
CA LEU A 290 -27.40 -0.21 -8.88
C LEU A 290 -26.13 0.64 -8.74
N TYR A 291 -26.23 1.93 -9.03
CA TYR A 291 -25.13 2.86 -8.83
C TYR A 291 -24.84 3.01 -7.33
N ASP A 292 -25.85 3.24 -6.53
CA ASP A 292 -25.75 3.38 -5.07
C ASP A 292 -25.07 2.16 -4.44
N GLY A 293 -25.54 0.96 -4.75
CA GLY A 293 -24.97 -0.28 -4.23
C GLY A 293 -23.55 -0.55 -4.73
N SER A 294 -23.23 -0.18 -5.98
CA SER A 294 -21.88 -0.32 -6.54
C SER A 294 -20.89 0.63 -5.88
N LEU A 295 -21.30 1.85 -5.57
CA LEU A 295 -20.49 2.82 -4.82
C LEU A 295 -20.24 2.35 -3.38
N ALA A 296 -21.27 1.81 -2.70
CA ALA A 296 -21.12 1.23 -1.37
C ALA A 296 -20.16 0.03 -1.38
N ALA A 297 -20.23 -0.85 -2.38
CA ALA A 297 -19.28 -1.95 -2.57
C ALA A 297 -17.86 -1.44 -2.83
N GLY A 298 -17.71 -0.35 -3.59
CA GLY A 298 -16.43 0.32 -3.83
C GLY A 298 -15.80 0.81 -2.52
N ASN A 299 -16.55 1.54 -1.70
CA ASN A 299 -16.11 2.02 -0.39
C ASN A 299 -15.73 0.86 0.54
N LEU A 300 -16.55 -0.20 0.58
CA LEU A 300 -16.24 -1.44 1.33
C LEU A 300 -14.88 -2.00 0.95
N MET A 301 -14.60 -2.12 -0.35
CA MET A 301 -13.34 -2.71 -0.85
C MET A 301 -12.13 -1.83 -0.53
N ILE A 302 -12.26 -0.51 -0.58
CA ILE A 302 -11.19 0.43 -0.21
C ILE A 302 -10.94 0.37 1.30
N ALA A 303 -11.99 0.39 2.13
CA ALA A 303 -11.88 0.27 3.57
C ALA A 303 -11.24 -1.06 4.02
N ALA A 304 -11.62 -2.16 3.38
CA ALA A 304 -11.00 -3.46 3.62
C ALA A 304 -9.49 -3.43 3.27
N ARG A 305 -9.13 -2.81 2.14
CA ARG A 305 -7.73 -2.65 1.75
C ARG A 305 -6.93 -1.82 2.76
N ALA A 306 -7.51 -0.74 3.29
CA ALA A 306 -6.89 0.09 4.31
C ALA A 306 -6.61 -0.67 5.62
N LEU A 307 -7.42 -1.69 5.94
CA LEU A 307 -7.20 -2.59 7.07
C LEU A 307 -6.35 -3.84 6.72
N GLY A 308 -5.75 -3.89 5.53
CA GLY A 308 -4.89 -5.00 5.10
C GLY A 308 -5.63 -6.22 4.54
N TYR A 309 -6.96 -6.15 4.35
CA TYR A 309 -7.75 -7.25 3.81
C TYR A 309 -7.90 -7.17 2.30
N GLY A 310 -7.89 -8.34 1.67
CA GLY A 310 -8.23 -8.53 0.28
C GLY A 310 -9.74 -8.67 0.09
N THR A 311 -10.22 -8.23 -1.08
CA THR A 311 -11.63 -8.31 -1.50
C THR A 311 -11.74 -8.64 -2.98
N GLY A 312 -12.96 -8.84 -3.46
CA GLY A 312 -13.25 -8.99 -4.88
C GLY A 312 -14.73 -8.67 -5.16
N PHE A 313 -15.04 -8.18 -6.35
CA PHE A 313 -16.40 -7.88 -6.78
C PHE A 313 -16.91 -9.08 -7.59
N PHE A 314 -17.57 -10.05 -6.94
CA PHE A 314 -18.01 -11.28 -7.59
C PHE A 314 -19.50 -11.20 -7.96
N THR A 315 -19.79 -11.45 -9.23
CA THR A 315 -21.16 -11.50 -9.76
C THR A 315 -21.43 -12.79 -10.56
N THR A 316 -20.44 -13.26 -11.30
CA THR A 316 -20.60 -14.29 -12.34
C THR A 316 -21.03 -15.65 -11.80
N PHE A 317 -20.52 -16.04 -10.60
CA PHE A 317 -20.80 -17.37 -10.02
C PHE A 317 -22.00 -17.41 -9.09
N PHE A 318 -22.57 -16.24 -8.80
CA PHE A 318 -23.62 -16.07 -7.77
C PHE A 318 -24.84 -15.36 -8.37
N PRO A 319 -25.68 -16.09 -9.14
CA PRO A 319 -26.89 -15.51 -9.73
C PRO A 319 -27.83 -14.99 -8.65
N ASP A 320 -28.43 -13.82 -8.87
CA ASP A 320 -29.29 -13.12 -7.89
C ASP A 320 -30.40 -14.03 -7.32
N GLU A 321 -31.18 -14.64 -8.21
CA GLU A 321 -32.29 -15.52 -7.83
C GLU A 321 -31.84 -16.72 -6.98
N LYS A 322 -30.70 -17.35 -7.37
CA LYS A 322 -30.15 -18.49 -6.62
C LYS A 322 -29.61 -18.08 -5.24
N MET A 323 -29.01 -16.90 -5.17
CA MET A 323 -28.52 -16.35 -3.88
C MET A 323 -29.67 -15.97 -2.96
N LYS A 324 -30.76 -15.40 -3.50
CA LYS A 324 -31.98 -15.11 -2.76
C LYS A 324 -32.57 -16.37 -2.16
N GLU A 325 -32.76 -17.41 -2.97
CA GLU A 325 -33.25 -18.71 -2.51
C GLU A 325 -32.37 -19.30 -1.40
N PHE A 326 -31.04 -19.36 -1.65
CA PHE A 326 -30.09 -19.99 -0.74
C PHE A 326 -30.00 -19.29 0.62
N PHE A 327 -29.96 -17.96 0.63
CA PHE A 327 -29.85 -17.15 1.85
C PHE A 327 -31.19 -16.65 2.40
N ARG A 328 -32.32 -16.98 1.76
CA ARG A 328 -33.64 -16.49 2.09
C ARG A 328 -33.72 -14.96 2.10
N ILE A 329 -33.11 -14.34 1.07
CA ILE A 329 -33.13 -12.89 0.89
C ILE A 329 -34.50 -12.51 0.35
N PRO A 330 -35.23 -11.54 0.95
CA PRO A 330 -36.53 -11.08 0.44
C PRO A 330 -36.45 -10.58 -1.00
N GLU A 331 -37.52 -10.82 -1.79
CA GLU A 331 -37.59 -10.52 -3.22
C GLU A 331 -37.31 -9.06 -3.58
N GLN A 332 -37.63 -8.15 -2.67
CA GLN A 332 -37.34 -6.71 -2.90
C GLN A 332 -35.85 -6.37 -2.94
N TYR A 333 -34.98 -7.22 -2.41
CA TYR A 333 -33.54 -6.96 -2.48
C TYR A 333 -32.93 -7.58 -3.70
N ARG A 334 -32.01 -6.83 -4.31
CA ARG A 334 -31.22 -7.24 -5.46
C ARG A 334 -29.75 -7.33 -5.08
N LEU A 335 -29.09 -8.40 -5.50
CA LEU A 335 -27.66 -8.60 -5.25
C LEU A 335 -26.83 -7.71 -6.21
N ILE A 336 -25.98 -6.88 -5.63
CA ILE A 336 -24.97 -6.09 -6.37
C ILE A 336 -23.72 -6.93 -6.58
N CYS A 337 -23.17 -7.48 -5.50
CA CYS A 337 -22.02 -8.37 -5.56
C CYS A 337 -21.92 -9.21 -4.30
N PHE A 338 -21.17 -10.31 -4.42
CA PHE A 338 -20.75 -11.14 -3.31
C PHE A 338 -19.24 -10.96 -3.12
N THR A 339 -18.81 -10.30 -2.04
CA THR A 339 -17.41 -9.91 -1.83
C THR A 339 -16.79 -10.66 -0.66
N PRO A 340 -15.61 -11.31 -0.85
CA PRO A 340 -14.83 -11.87 0.24
C PRO A 340 -14.15 -10.76 1.05
N ILE A 341 -13.88 -11.05 2.33
CA ILE A 341 -12.97 -10.27 3.18
C ILE A 341 -12.07 -11.25 3.90
N GLY A 342 -10.76 -11.10 3.74
CA GLY A 342 -9.76 -11.95 4.38
C GLY A 342 -8.34 -11.52 4.12
N VAL A 343 -7.38 -12.16 4.79
CA VAL A 343 -5.95 -11.93 4.57
C VAL A 343 -5.54 -12.63 3.27
N PRO A 344 -5.02 -11.91 2.27
CA PRO A 344 -4.55 -12.53 1.03
C PRO A 344 -3.36 -13.47 1.26
N TYR A 345 -3.21 -14.51 0.44
CA TYR A 345 -1.92 -15.21 0.36
C TYR A 345 -0.85 -14.31 -0.25
N GLU A 346 -1.24 -13.54 -1.25
CA GLU A 346 -0.38 -12.60 -1.97
C GLU A 346 -1.21 -11.42 -2.49
N TRP A 347 -0.56 -10.30 -2.74
CA TRP A 347 -1.12 -9.18 -3.48
C TRP A 347 -0.64 -9.27 -4.93
N PRO A 348 -1.53 -9.51 -5.90
CA PRO A 348 -1.13 -9.56 -7.30
C PRO A 348 -0.61 -8.21 -7.77
N ASP A 349 0.29 -8.24 -8.75
CA ASP A 349 0.76 -7.04 -9.44
C ASP A 349 -0.37 -6.21 -10.03
N THR A 350 -0.09 -4.94 -10.25
CA THR A 350 -1.04 -4.05 -10.92
C THR A 350 -1.17 -4.43 -12.39
N PRO A 351 -2.34 -4.85 -12.86
CA PRO A 351 -2.52 -5.08 -14.28
C PRO A 351 -2.36 -3.78 -15.06
N PRO A 352 -1.90 -3.84 -16.31
CA PRO A 352 -1.77 -2.66 -17.17
C PRO A 352 -3.07 -1.84 -17.20
N LYS A 353 -2.94 -0.54 -17.20
CA LYS A 353 -4.04 0.42 -17.34
C LYS A 353 -3.88 1.17 -18.64
N LYS A 354 -4.99 1.58 -19.23
CA LYS A 354 -4.95 2.53 -20.32
C LYS A 354 -4.32 3.84 -19.84
N SER A 355 -3.62 4.53 -20.72
CA SER A 355 -3.10 5.86 -20.44
C SER A 355 -4.22 6.87 -20.17
N LEU A 356 -3.91 7.94 -19.47
CA LEU A 356 -4.90 9.01 -19.26
C LEU A 356 -5.31 9.66 -20.58
N ASP A 357 -4.40 9.77 -21.55
CA ASP A 357 -4.67 10.33 -22.87
C ASP A 357 -5.70 9.51 -23.68
N GLU A 358 -5.79 8.20 -23.41
CA GLU A 358 -6.84 7.35 -23.99
C GLU A 358 -8.21 7.48 -23.31
N LEU A 359 -8.25 8.00 -22.09
CA LEU A 359 -9.43 7.97 -21.22
C LEU A 359 -10.03 9.36 -20.97
N VAL A 360 -9.22 10.41 -21.07
CA VAL A 360 -9.60 11.77 -20.68
C VAL A 360 -9.78 12.62 -21.95
N ILE A 361 -10.93 13.23 -22.05
CA ILE A 361 -11.26 14.18 -23.11
C ILE A 361 -11.74 15.45 -22.42
N PHE A 362 -11.12 16.57 -22.77
CA PHE A 362 -11.51 17.88 -22.26
C PHE A 362 -12.53 18.54 -23.17
N GLU A 363 -13.54 19.15 -22.56
CA GLU A 363 -14.59 19.96 -23.17
C GLU A 363 -15.57 19.13 -24.05
N ARG A 364 -15.11 18.42 -25.06
CA ARG A 364 -15.94 17.65 -26.00
C ARG A 364 -15.13 16.64 -26.80
N PHE A 365 -15.81 15.60 -27.28
CA PHE A 365 -15.27 14.62 -28.23
C PHE A 365 -14.95 15.29 -29.57
#